data_448c7483098b8e2dd717f4c8037e973f
#
_entry.id   448c7483098b8e2dd717f4c8037e973f
#
_cell.length_a   1.000
_cell.length_b   1.000
_cell.length_c   1.000
_cell.angle_alpha   90.00
_cell.angle_beta   90.00
_cell.angle_gamma   90.00
#
_symmetry.space_group_name_H-M   'P 1'
#
loop_
_entity.id
_entity.type
_entity.pdbx_description
1 polymer ?
#
loop_
_entity_poly.entity_id
_entity_poly.type
_entity_poly.pdbx_seq_one_letter_code
_entity_poly.pdbx_strand_id
1 'polypeptide(L)'
;VASGVSYTAYRLFLDLRDGIFDRFRSLPIARSAVLWAHVLTSVVANLISVLIVLGVAMLIGFRSSAGVLAWLGVLGIVLLFTLAMTWLAVIPGLTAKSVDGATAFSYPLIFLPLVSSAFVPTDTMPGPVRWFAENQPVTSIVETMRALLSGRTAGADATVALAWCLGVLTIAVGVALAIYRKRLRG
;
A
#
# COMPACT_ATOMS: atom_id res chain seq x y z
N VAL A 1 -0.67 -5.22 4.69
CA VAL A 1 -1.01 -4.17 3.71
C VAL A 1 -2.02 -4.69 2.69
N ALA A 2 -1.78 -5.81 1.98
CA ALA A 2 -2.68 -6.33 0.94
C ALA A 2 -4.14 -6.52 1.44
N SER A 3 -4.33 -7.12 2.62
CA SER A 3 -5.66 -7.27 3.24
C SER A 3 -6.31 -5.92 3.58
N GLY A 4 -5.51 -4.95 4.03
CA GLY A 4 -6.00 -3.60 4.31
C GLY A 4 -6.43 -2.85 3.04
N VAL A 5 -5.76 -3.09 1.93
CA VAL A 5 -6.13 -2.56 0.60
C VAL A 5 -7.50 -3.06 0.17
N SER A 6 -7.74 -4.37 0.31
CA SER A 6 -9.03 -5.01 0.03
C SER A 6 -10.16 -4.40 0.85
N TYR A 7 -9.90 -4.22 2.14
CA TYR A 7 -10.88 -3.65 3.07
C TYR A 7 -11.20 -2.18 2.76
N THR A 8 -10.21 -1.40 2.33
CA THR A 8 -10.42 -0.01 1.90
C THR A 8 -11.34 0.07 0.69
N ALA A 9 -11.05 -0.73 -0.34
CA ALA A 9 -11.88 -0.78 -1.55
C ALA A 9 -13.32 -1.22 -1.24
N TYR A 10 -13.47 -2.22 -0.39
CA TYR A 10 -14.75 -2.73 0.07
C TYR A 10 -15.59 -1.65 0.79
N ARG A 11 -15.01 -0.99 1.82
CA ARG A 11 -15.71 0.05 2.58
C ARG A 11 -16.11 1.22 1.70
N LEU A 12 -15.20 1.69 0.86
CA LEU A 12 -15.48 2.80 -0.05
C LEU A 12 -16.61 2.45 -1.02
N PHE A 13 -16.63 1.22 -1.53
CA PHE A 13 -17.71 0.73 -2.38
C PHE A 13 -19.07 0.73 -1.65
N LEU A 14 -19.11 0.25 -0.40
CA LEU A 14 -20.33 0.25 0.39
C LEU A 14 -20.83 1.67 0.67
N ASP A 15 -19.97 2.56 1.11
CA ASP A 15 -20.34 3.95 1.40
C ASP A 15 -20.87 4.69 0.16
N LEU A 16 -20.35 4.36 -1.03
CA LEU A 16 -20.88 4.87 -2.29
C LEU A 16 -22.26 4.30 -2.61
N ARG A 17 -22.46 3.00 -2.38
CA ARG A 17 -23.71 2.31 -2.62
C ARG A 17 -24.81 2.78 -1.67
N ASP A 18 -24.48 3.02 -0.41
CA ASP A 18 -25.42 3.40 0.64
C ASP A 18 -25.77 4.91 0.60
N GLY A 19 -25.29 5.64 -0.41
CA GLY A 19 -25.62 7.05 -0.62
C GLY A 19 -25.01 8.01 0.41
N ILE A 20 -23.99 7.57 1.16
CA ILE A 20 -23.31 8.41 2.16
C ILE A 20 -22.71 9.64 1.49
N PHE A 21 -22.20 9.50 0.27
CA PHE A 21 -21.63 10.62 -0.50
C PHE A 21 -22.66 11.68 -0.86
N ASP A 22 -23.91 11.31 -1.11
CA ASP A 22 -24.97 12.27 -1.42
C ASP A 22 -25.39 13.07 -0.18
N ARG A 23 -25.33 12.46 1.00
CA ARG A 23 -25.51 13.16 2.29
C ARG A 23 -24.42 14.20 2.53
N PHE A 24 -23.16 13.88 2.20
CA PHE A 24 -22.05 14.82 2.34
C PHE A 24 -22.06 15.95 1.31
N ARG A 25 -22.77 15.79 0.18
CA ARG A 25 -22.93 16.88 -0.81
C ARG A 25 -23.70 18.08 -0.25
N SER A 26 -24.56 17.89 0.74
CA SER A 26 -25.29 18.99 1.41
C SER A 26 -24.48 19.72 2.47
N LEU A 27 -23.30 19.22 2.83
CA LEU A 27 -22.44 19.84 3.83
C LEU A 27 -21.34 20.70 3.20
N PRO A 28 -20.94 21.83 3.84
CA PRO A 28 -19.89 22.71 3.36
C PRO A 28 -18.47 22.15 3.61
N ILE A 29 -18.22 20.91 3.16
CA ILE A 29 -16.94 20.21 3.29
C ILE A 29 -16.26 20.04 1.93
N ALA A 30 -14.91 19.96 1.94
CA ALA A 30 -14.17 19.71 0.72
C ALA A 30 -14.55 18.32 0.16
N ARG A 31 -14.91 18.29 -1.13
CA ARG A 31 -15.40 17.07 -1.81
C ARG A 31 -14.44 15.88 -1.71
N SER A 32 -13.14 16.14 -1.64
CA SER A 32 -12.10 15.12 -1.46
C SER A 32 -11.91 14.65 -0.01
N ALA A 33 -12.51 15.34 0.97
CA ALA A 33 -12.32 15.04 2.39
C ALA A 33 -12.74 13.60 2.74
N VAL A 34 -13.80 13.10 2.11
CA VAL A 34 -14.29 11.74 2.32
C VAL A 34 -13.26 10.70 1.85
N LEU A 35 -12.64 10.90 0.68
CA LEU A 35 -11.59 10.00 0.19
C LEU A 35 -10.38 10.01 1.13
N TRP A 36 -9.97 11.19 1.58
CA TRP A 36 -8.88 11.32 2.53
C TRP A 36 -9.18 10.66 3.87
N ALA A 37 -10.42 10.73 4.36
CA ALA A 37 -10.83 10.04 5.58
C ALA A 37 -10.66 8.52 5.47
N HIS A 38 -11.11 7.91 4.36
CA HIS A 38 -10.91 6.48 4.10
C HIS A 38 -9.43 6.12 4.02
N VAL A 39 -8.64 6.91 3.31
CA VAL A 39 -7.20 6.68 3.15
C VAL A 39 -6.49 6.77 4.50
N LEU A 40 -6.70 7.83 5.26
CA LEU A 40 -6.06 8.02 6.56
C LEU A 40 -6.45 6.92 7.57
N THR A 41 -7.73 6.57 7.66
CA THR A 41 -8.19 5.49 8.53
C THR A 41 -7.50 4.16 8.17
N SER A 42 -7.40 3.86 6.87
CA SER A 42 -6.75 2.64 6.40
C SER A 42 -5.24 2.64 6.62
N VAL A 43 -4.58 3.77 6.43
CA VAL A 43 -3.14 3.92 6.72
C VAL A 43 -2.88 3.68 8.20
N VAL A 44 -3.66 4.29 9.09
CA VAL A 44 -3.53 4.10 10.55
C VAL A 44 -3.76 2.64 10.92
N ALA A 45 -4.81 1.99 10.41
CA ALA A 45 -5.09 0.59 10.69
C ALA A 45 -3.97 -0.34 10.21
N ASN A 46 -3.42 -0.10 9.01
CA ASN A 46 -2.30 -0.87 8.49
C ASN A 46 -1.02 -0.66 9.32
N LEU A 47 -0.74 0.57 9.75
CA LEU A 47 0.40 0.86 10.60
C LEU A 47 0.31 0.15 11.95
N ILE A 48 -0.86 0.18 12.59
CA ILE A 48 -1.11 -0.57 13.84
C ILE A 48 -0.84 -2.06 13.60
N SER A 49 -1.33 -2.61 12.50
CA SER A 49 -1.09 -4.02 12.15
C SER A 49 0.40 -4.34 11.98
N VAL A 50 1.15 -3.47 11.31
CA VAL A 50 2.60 -3.62 11.13
C VAL A 50 3.33 -3.54 12.47
N LEU A 51 2.94 -2.59 13.34
CA LEU A 51 3.52 -2.46 14.68
C LEU A 51 3.27 -3.67 15.56
N ILE A 52 2.06 -4.27 15.49
CA ILE A 52 1.74 -5.51 16.20
C ILE A 52 2.62 -6.65 15.71
N VAL A 53 2.73 -6.85 14.38
CA VAL A 53 3.60 -7.89 13.80
C VAL A 53 5.04 -7.70 14.22
N LEU A 54 5.54 -6.47 14.19
CA LEU A 54 6.90 -6.14 14.64
C LEU A 54 7.10 -6.42 16.12
N GLY A 55 6.12 -6.07 16.96
CA GLY A 55 6.14 -6.38 18.38
C GLY A 55 6.20 -7.88 18.66
N VAL A 56 5.39 -8.67 17.96
CA VAL A 56 5.44 -10.13 18.03
C VAL A 56 6.80 -10.67 17.55
N ALA A 57 7.35 -10.14 16.46
CA ALA A 57 8.68 -10.54 15.99
C ALA A 57 9.77 -10.29 17.04
N MET A 58 9.72 -9.14 17.72
CA MET A 58 10.65 -8.83 18.83
C MET A 58 10.49 -9.79 20.02
N LEU A 59 9.26 -10.19 20.34
CA LEU A 59 9.00 -11.17 21.40
C LEU A 59 9.55 -12.57 21.05
N ILE A 60 9.48 -12.96 19.79
CA ILE A 60 10.03 -14.25 19.30
C ILE A 60 11.57 -14.21 19.22
N GLY A 61 12.20 -13.05 19.45
CA GLY A 61 13.66 -12.93 19.50
C GLY A 61 14.29 -12.18 18.34
N PHE A 62 13.50 -11.51 17.47
CA PHE A 62 14.06 -10.64 16.45
C PHE A 62 14.85 -9.51 17.12
N ARG A 63 16.13 -9.38 16.76
CA ARG A 63 17.02 -8.32 17.23
C ARG A 63 17.58 -7.58 16.03
N SER A 64 17.36 -6.28 15.98
CA SER A 64 17.89 -5.41 14.94
C SER A 64 19.09 -4.65 15.50
N SER A 65 20.16 -4.57 14.73
CA SER A 65 21.31 -3.71 15.01
C SER A 65 21.11 -2.27 14.50
N ALA A 66 19.93 -1.97 13.96
CA ALA A 66 19.60 -0.69 13.34
C ALA A 66 19.55 0.45 14.37
N GLY A 67 20.17 1.57 14.05
CA GLY A 67 20.00 2.81 14.79
C GLY A 67 18.64 3.46 14.57
N VAL A 68 18.33 4.48 15.37
CA VAL A 68 17.04 5.21 15.30
C VAL A 68 16.73 5.74 13.89
N LEU A 69 17.74 6.26 13.19
CA LEU A 69 17.56 6.79 11.83
C LEU A 69 17.13 5.70 10.84
N ALA A 70 17.68 4.50 10.95
CA ALA A 70 17.30 3.36 10.11
C ALA A 70 15.86 2.92 10.39
N TRP A 71 15.42 2.92 11.65
CA TRP A 71 14.04 2.66 12.02
C TRP A 71 13.07 3.71 11.47
N LEU A 72 13.45 5.00 11.48
CA LEU A 72 12.66 6.05 10.84
C LEU A 72 12.58 5.84 9.32
N GLY A 73 13.67 5.37 8.69
CA GLY A 73 13.66 4.99 7.27
C GLY A 73 12.70 3.85 6.97
N VAL A 74 12.72 2.78 7.77
CA VAL A 74 11.77 1.65 7.66
C VAL A 74 10.34 2.13 7.80
N LEU A 75 10.05 2.94 8.82
CA LEU A 75 8.72 3.50 9.04
C LEU A 75 8.28 4.37 7.87
N GLY A 76 9.17 5.22 7.35
CA GLY A 76 8.90 6.07 6.19
C GLY A 76 8.54 5.27 4.93
N ILE A 77 9.28 4.21 4.62
CA ILE A 77 9.00 3.34 3.46
C ILE A 77 7.68 2.59 3.66
N VAL A 78 7.42 2.04 4.84
CA VAL A 78 6.16 1.35 5.14
C VAL A 78 4.97 2.30 5.02
N LEU A 79 5.10 3.52 5.54
CA LEU A 79 4.10 4.58 5.40
C LEU A 79 3.83 4.92 3.95
N LEU A 80 4.87 5.18 3.19
CA LEU A 80 4.76 5.57 1.79
C LEU A 80 4.15 4.45 0.94
N PHE A 81 4.60 3.21 1.14
CA PHE A 81 4.03 2.04 0.47
C PHE A 81 2.56 1.83 0.84
N THR A 82 2.22 1.91 2.13
CA THR A 82 0.84 1.76 2.58
C THR A 82 -0.05 2.85 1.99
N LEU A 83 0.43 4.08 1.96
CA LEU A 83 -0.29 5.21 1.37
C LEU A 83 -0.51 5.00 -0.14
N ALA A 84 0.52 4.58 -0.87
CA ALA A 84 0.42 4.31 -2.31
C ALA A 84 -0.59 3.19 -2.61
N MET A 85 -0.53 2.09 -1.86
CA MET A 85 -1.44 0.96 -2.03
C MET A 85 -2.88 1.30 -1.62
N THR A 86 -3.06 2.12 -0.58
CA THR A 86 -4.39 2.55 -0.15
C THR A 86 -5.04 3.46 -1.20
N TRP A 87 -4.29 4.40 -1.79
CA TRP A 87 -4.80 5.21 -2.90
C TRP A 87 -5.11 4.38 -4.15
N LEU A 88 -4.30 3.37 -4.42
CA LEU A 88 -4.56 2.44 -5.51
C LEU A 88 -5.87 1.66 -5.29
N ALA A 89 -6.21 1.31 -4.04
CA ALA A 89 -7.46 0.65 -3.66
C ALA A 89 -8.70 1.56 -3.81
N VAL A 90 -8.52 2.87 -3.76
CA VAL A 90 -9.63 3.82 -4.00
C VAL A 90 -10.20 3.66 -5.41
N ILE A 91 -9.37 3.36 -6.41
CA ILE A 91 -9.79 3.23 -7.81
C ILE A 91 -10.86 2.14 -7.97
N PRO A 92 -10.61 0.85 -7.61
CA PRO A 92 -11.65 -0.18 -7.70
C PRO A 92 -12.83 0.12 -6.76
N GLY A 93 -12.61 0.69 -5.58
CA GLY A 93 -13.70 1.12 -4.69
C GLY A 93 -14.65 2.13 -5.36
N LEU A 94 -14.11 3.04 -6.18
CA LEU A 94 -14.90 4.01 -6.94
C LEU A 94 -15.55 3.43 -8.21
N THR A 95 -14.98 2.42 -8.85
CA THR A 95 -15.38 1.98 -10.20
C THR A 95 -16.13 0.65 -10.22
N ALA A 96 -16.00 -0.16 -9.20
CA ALA A 96 -16.62 -1.47 -9.13
C ALA A 96 -18.16 -1.38 -9.16
N LYS A 97 -18.78 -2.44 -9.71
CA LYS A 97 -20.22 -2.61 -9.74
C LYS A 97 -20.72 -3.63 -8.72
N SER A 98 -19.79 -4.37 -8.09
CA SER A 98 -20.08 -5.38 -7.07
C SER A 98 -18.99 -5.38 -6.01
N VAL A 99 -19.28 -5.96 -4.86
CA VAL A 99 -18.30 -6.18 -3.78
C VAL A 99 -17.10 -6.98 -4.27
N ASP A 100 -17.38 -8.08 -4.99
CA ASP A 100 -16.32 -8.94 -5.53
C ASP A 100 -15.42 -8.17 -6.51
N GLY A 101 -16.01 -7.34 -7.37
CA GLY A 101 -15.25 -6.47 -8.29
C GLY A 101 -14.36 -5.45 -7.56
N ALA A 102 -14.82 -4.90 -6.44
CA ALA A 102 -14.03 -3.97 -5.63
C ALA A 102 -12.84 -4.65 -4.96
N THR A 103 -13.00 -5.91 -4.53
CA THR A 103 -11.98 -6.66 -3.77
C THR A 103 -11.06 -7.51 -4.65
N ALA A 104 -11.49 -7.91 -5.84
CA ALA A 104 -10.73 -8.76 -6.77
C ALA A 104 -9.33 -8.21 -7.12
N PHE A 105 -9.19 -6.90 -7.15
CA PHE A 105 -7.91 -6.21 -7.36
C PHE A 105 -6.83 -6.60 -6.32
N SER A 106 -7.24 -7.03 -5.14
CA SER A 106 -6.31 -7.39 -4.06
C SER A 106 -5.64 -8.75 -4.26
N TYR A 107 -6.23 -9.65 -5.05
CA TYR A 107 -5.67 -11.00 -5.25
C TYR A 107 -4.26 -10.96 -5.86
N PRO A 108 -4.00 -10.24 -6.96
CA PRO A 108 -2.63 -10.11 -7.47
C PRO A 108 -1.66 -9.54 -6.44
N LEU A 109 -2.09 -8.59 -5.61
CA LEU A 109 -1.25 -7.96 -4.60
C LEU A 109 -0.85 -8.93 -3.47
N ILE A 110 -1.68 -9.93 -3.18
CA ILE A 110 -1.36 -10.98 -2.19
C ILE A 110 -0.26 -11.92 -2.72
N PHE A 111 -0.22 -12.14 -4.04
CA PHE A 111 0.78 -13.00 -4.66
C PHE A 111 2.13 -12.32 -4.91
N LEU A 112 2.16 -10.99 -5.06
CA LEU A 112 3.39 -10.24 -5.30
C LEU A 112 4.52 -10.55 -4.27
N PRO A 113 4.26 -10.55 -2.95
CA PRO A 113 5.28 -10.91 -1.96
C PRO A 113 5.80 -12.34 -2.10
N LEU A 114 4.95 -13.28 -2.56
CA LEU A 114 5.36 -14.68 -2.72
C LEU A 114 6.38 -14.87 -3.84
N VAL A 115 6.31 -14.01 -4.86
CA VAL A 115 7.25 -14.00 -6.00
C VAL A 115 8.32 -12.92 -5.82
N SER A 116 8.56 -12.45 -4.62
CA SER A 116 9.60 -11.44 -4.30
C SER A 116 10.76 -12.09 -3.53
N SER A 117 11.81 -11.32 -3.30
CA SER A 117 12.91 -11.72 -2.41
C SER A 117 12.51 -11.89 -0.93
N ALA A 118 11.23 -11.62 -0.59
CA ALA A 118 10.76 -11.73 0.79
C ALA A 118 10.86 -13.15 1.35
N PHE A 119 10.55 -14.17 0.53
CA PHE A 119 10.50 -15.58 0.95
C PHE A 119 11.58 -16.44 0.30
N VAL A 120 11.95 -16.13 -0.95
CA VAL A 120 12.91 -16.94 -1.72
C VAL A 120 13.95 -16.02 -2.34
N PRO A 121 15.27 -16.32 -2.19
CA PRO A 121 16.31 -15.55 -2.87
C PRO A 121 16.11 -15.57 -4.39
N THR A 122 16.22 -14.42 -5.04
CA THR A 122 15.92 -14.26 -6.48
C THR A 122 16.90 -15.03 -7.38
N ASP A 123 18.13 -15.24 -6.92
CA ASP A 123 19.17 -16.01 -7.61
C ASP A 123 18.83 -17.50 -7.81
N THR A 124 17.93 -18.04 -6.97
CA THR A 124 17.45 -19.43 -7.07
C THR A 124 16.25 -19.59 -8.01
N MET A 125 15.69 -18.51 -8.52
CA MET A 125 14.50 -18.52 -9.37
C MET A 125 14.84 -18.79 -10.85
N PRO A 126 13.92 -19.45 -11.61
CA PRO A 126 14.04 -19.57 -13.08
C PRO A 126 14.06 -18.18 -13.74
N GLY A 127 14.79 -18.05 -14.86
CA GLY A 127 15.07 -16.77 -15.53
C GLY A 127 13.90 -15.81 -15.68
N PRO A 128 12.75 -16.20 -16.25
CA PRO A 128 11.59 -15.29 -16.39
C PRO A 128 11.00 -14.85 -15.07
N VAL A 129 10.92 -15.75 -14.10
CA VAL A 129 10.40 -15.46 -12.75
C VAL A 129 11.37 -14.55 -11.98
N ARG A 130 12.67 -14.82 -12.11
CA ARG A 130 13.73 -14.00 -11.54
C ARG A 130 13.67 -12.57 -12.07
N TRP A 131 13.58 -12.39 -13.37
CA TRP A 131 13.47 -11.06 -13.98
C TRP A 131 12.28 -10.28 -13.41
N PHE A 132 11.12 -10.93 -13.33
CA PHE A 132 9.93 -10.30 -12.72
C PHE A 132 10.16 -9.97 -11.25
N ALA A 133 10.69 -10.92 -10.46
CA ALA A 133 10.95 -10.75 -9.04
C ALA A 133 11.92 -9.59 -8.75
N GLU A 134 12.98 -9.42 -9.55
CA GLU A 134 13.97 -8.37 -9.39
C GLU A 134 13.43 -6.98 -9.79
N ASN A 135 12.48 -6.91 -10.74
CA ASN A 135 11.98 -5.65 -11.25
C ASN A 135 10.66 -5.20 -10.60
N GLN A 136 10.07 -5.99 -9.72
CA GLN A 136 8.84 -5.62 -9.03
C GLN A 136 9.11 -4.75 -7.78
N PRO A 137 8.16 -3.86 -7.42
CA PRO A 137 8.36 -2.92 -6.31
C PRO A 137 8.55 -3.58 -4.95
N VAL A 138 7.94 -4.75 -4.71
CA VAL A 138 7.98 -5.41 -3.39
C VAL A 138 9.40 -5.88 -3.06
N THR A 139 10.16 -6.38 -4.03
CA THR A 139 11.55 -6.80 -3.82
C THR A 139 12.42 -5.62 -3.38
N SER A 140 12.38 -4.50 -4.08
CA SER A 140 13.16 -3.31 -3.71
C SER A 140 12.80 -2.79 -2.31
N ILE A 141 11.51 -2.83 -1.95
CA ILE A 141 11.04 -2.44 -0.61
C ILE A 141 11.59 -3.39 0.46
N VAL A 142 11.50 -4.70 0.22
CA VAL A 142 11.98 -5.74 1.16
C VAL A 142 13.49 -5.63 1.35
N GLU A 143 14.27 -5.52 0.26
CA GLU A 143 15.72 -5.40 0.34
C GLU A 143 16.15 -4.10 1.05
N THR A 144 15.46 -2.99 0.79
CA THR A 144 15.69 -1.75 1.52
C THR A 144 15.42 -1.91 3.01
N MET A 145 14.30 -2.51 3.39
CA MET A 145 13.98 -2.74 4.81
C MET A 145 14.99 -3.67 5.46
N ARG A 146 15.37 -4.76 4.76
CA ARG A 146 16.36 -5.73 5.24
C ARG A 146 17.73 -5.07 5.45
N ALA A 147 18.19 -4.23 4.52
CA ALA A 147 19.44 -3.49 4.64
C ALA A 147 19.42 -2.54 5.85
N LEU A 148 18.36 -1.73 5.97
CA LEU A 148 18.21 -0.79 7.09
C LEU A 148 18.17 -1.50 8.45
N LEU A 149 17.39 -2.58 8.57
CA LEU A 149 17.27 -3.35 9.82
C LEU A 149 18.56 -4.10 10.19
N SER A 150 19.42 -4.39 9.21
CA SER A 150 20.76 -4.98 9.41
C SER A 150 21.84 -3.92 9.64
N GLY A 151 21.50 -2.64 9.78
CA GLY A 151 22.46 -1.57 9.96
C GLY A 151 23.33 -1.27 8.72
N ARG A 152 22.94 -1.76 7.54
CA ARG A 152 23.60 -1.50 6.26
C ARG A 152 22.96 -0.32 5.53
N THR A 153 23.70 0.31 4.65
CA THR A 153 23.14 1.32 3.74
C THR A 153 22.23 0.65 2.71
N ALA A 154 21.06 1.22 2.49
CA ALA A 154 20.05 0.65 1.60
C ALA A 154 20.37 0.81 0.09
N GLY A 155 21.40 1.56 -0.27
CA GLY A 155 21.95 1.67 -1.62
C GLY A 155 20.90 2.03 -2.70
N ALA A 156 21.05 1.41 -3.88
CA ALA A 156 20.18 1.65 -5.03
C ALA A 156 18.73 1.14 -4.80
N ASP A 157 18.55 0.09 -3.98
CA ASP A 157 17.21 -0.46 -3.72
C ASP A 157 16.29 0.56 -3.07
N ALA A 158 16.81 1.43 -2.19
CA ALA A 158 16.02 2.50 -1.58
C ALA A 158 15.52 3.50 -2.61
N THR A 159 16.34 3.89 -3.57
CA THR A 159 15.95 4.83 -4.62
C THR A 159 14.90 4.22 -5.54
N VAL A 160 15.03 2.95 -5.88
CA VAL A 160 14.06 2.20 -6.69
C VAL A 160 12.75 2.04 -5.93
N ALA A 161 12.79 1.65 -4.64
CA ALA A 161 11.61 1.53 -3.80
C ALA A 161 10.86 2.87 -3.67
N LEU A 162 11.56 3.96 -3.44
CA LEU A 162 10.97 5.31 -3.38
C LEU A 162 10.37 5.72 -4.71
N ALA A 163 11.07 5.50 -5.82
CA ALA A 163 10.58 5.84 -7.16
C ALA A 163 9.29 5.07 -7.48
N TRP A 164 9.23 3.77 -7.18
CA TRP A 164 8.03 2.96 -7.35
C TRP A 164 6.87 3.46 -6.47
N CYS A 165 7.10 3.67 -5.19
CA CYS A 165 6.05 4.12 -4.26
C CYS A 165 5.51 5.50 -4.64
N LEU A 166 6.38 6.46 -4.99
CA LEU A 166 5.98 7.80 -5.41
C LEU A 166 5.28 7.77 -6.78
N GLY A 167 5.77 6.96 -7.72
CA GLY A 167 5.14 6.79 -9.04
C GLY A 167 3.73 6.23 -8.92
N VAL A 168 3.57 5.12 -8.18
CA VAL A 168 2.25 4.52 -7.93
C VAL A 168 1.33 5.49 -7.19
N LEU A 169 1.84 6.18 -6.17
CA LEU A 169 1.06 7.13 -5.38
C LEU A 169 0.54 8.29 -6.26
N THR A 170 1.41 8.91 -7.04
CA THR A 170 1.02 10.05 -7.88
C THR A 170 0.01 9.66 -8.95
N ILE A 171 0.21 8.51 -9.61
CA ILE A 171 -0.73 7.98 -10.59
C ILE A 171 -2.06 7.63 -9.92
N ALA A 172 -2.03 6.90 -8.80
CA ALA A 172 -3.25 6.48 -8.10
C ALA A 172 -4.08 7.67 -7.60
N VAL A 173 -3.44 8.68 -7.00
CA VAL A 173 -4.12 9.91 -6.58
C VAL A 173 -4.72 10.64 -7.77
N GLY A 174 -3.97 10.82 -8.85
CA GLY A 174 -4.45 11.51 -10.05
C GLY A 174 -5.66 10.82 -10.67
N VAL A 175 -5.58 9.50 -10.85
CA VAL A 175 -6.66 8.69 -11.42
C VAL A 175 -7.88 8.67 -10.50
N ALA A 176 -7.69 8.42 -9.20
CA ALA A 176 -8.79 8.40 -8.23
C ALA A 176 -9.54 9.72 -8.18
N LEU A 177 -8.82 10.86 -8.13
CA LEU A 177 -9.44 12.18 -8.14
C LEU A 177 -10.14 12.50 -9.46
N ALA A 178 -9.60 12.07 -10.60
CA ALA A 178 -10.24 12.25 -11.91
C ALA A 178 -11.56 11.48 -11.98
N ILE A 179 -11.57 10.21 -11.57
CA ILE A 179 -12.79 9.36 -11.52
C ILE A 179 -13.80 9.99 -10.58
N TYR A 180 -13.37 10.40 -9.40
CA TYR A 180 -14.26 11.01 -8.40
C TYR A 180 -14.89 12.30 -8.90
N ARG A 181 -14.11 13.20 -9.54
CA ARG A 181 -14.63 14.43 -10.15
C ARG A 181 -15.64 14.15 -11.26
N LYS A 182 -15.39 13.13 -12.09
CA LYS A 182 -16.32 12.73 -13.16
C LYS A 182 -17.66 12.25 -12.59
N ARG A 183 -17.65 11.45 -11.52
CA ARG A 183 -18.86 11.00 -10.82
C ARG A 183 -19.69 12.13 -10.20
N LEU A 184 -19.03 13.21 -9.75
CA LEU A 184 -19.73 14.36 -9.17
C LEU A 184 -20.39 15.27 -10.20
N ARG A 185 -20.05 15.13 -11.49
CA ARG A 185 -20.58 15.95 -12.60
C ARG A 185 -21.75 15.30 -13.34
N GLY A 186 -21.91 13.99 -13.22
CA GLY A 186 -23.00 13.22 -13.77
C GLY A 186 -24.07 12.95 -12.71
#